data_06d8a5ac276d767cddaa6722420903ca
#
_entry.id   06d8a5ac276d767cddaa6722420903ca
#
_cell.length_a   1.000
_cell.length_b   1.000
_cell.length_c   1.000
_cell.angle_alpha   90.00
_cell.angle_beta   90.00
_cell.angle_gamma   90.00
#
_symmetry.space_group_name_H-M   'P 1'
#
loop_
_entity.id
_entity.type
_entity.pdbx_description
1 polymer ?
#
loop_
_entity_poly.entity_id
_entity_poly.type
_entity_poly.pdbx_seq_one_letter_code
_entity_poly.pdbx_strand_id
1 'polypeptide(L)'
;MSRPNLDRRQFLSLAAASAAATVLPAFAAPAASFEFLYITDCHIQPELDAAHGTDMAMRRAREIHADFAIQGGDHVFDALAVPASRASSLYDLYAKTEQDLGLKVHHTIGNHDVFGIYPASGTPPTDPLYGKKMFADRFGPTWYSFDHKGVHFIVLDSIGITADHNYEARIDADQLAWLAADLAKQSAGSPIIVSTHIPLVTALSSYTVQPPNAKNYGFVNGPAAIKLFEGHNVLAVLQGHTHVNERVEWHGVPYITSGAVCGNWWKGTRMGTPEGFTVVTIANGKLTTRYETSGFKTIAPDNT
;
A
#
# COMPACT_ATOMS: atom_id res chain seq x y z
N MET A 1 -8.82 -86.04 -16.46
CA MET A 1 -8.63 -84.61 -16.67
C MET A 1 -8.99 -83.90 -15.39
N SER A 2 -7.99 -83.64 -14.52
CA SER A 2 -8.13 -83.04 -13.22
C SER A 2 -8.11 -81.54 -13.29
N ARG A 3 -9.12 -80.90 -12.67
CA ARG A 3 -9.19 -79.43 -12.52
C ARG A 3 -8.28 -79.00 -11.35
N PRO A 4 -7.47 -77.97 -11.48
CA PRO A 4 -6.69 -77.47 -10.36
C PRO A 4 -7.57 -76.68 -9.38
N ASN A 5 -7.53 -77.08 -8.09
CA ASN A 5 -8.10 -76.34 -6.97
C ASN A 5 -7.23 -75.11 -6.72
N LEU A 6 -7.80 -73.94 -6.85
CA LEU A 6 -7.18 -72.70 -6.41
C LEU A 6 -7.38 -72.54 -4.91
N ASP A 7 -6.25 -72.45 -4.18
CA ASP A 7 -6.18 -72.34 -2.76
C ASP A 7 -6.70 -70.97 -2.23
N ARG A 8 -7.55 -71.04 -1.20
CA ARG A 8 -8.16 -69.85 -0.54
C ARG A 8 -7.17 -68.81 -0.01
N ARG A 9 -5.89 -69.11 0.00
CA ARG A 9 -4.83 -68.22 0.45
C ARG A 9 -4.34 -67.25 -0.61
N GLN A 10 -4.61 -67.52 -1.89
CA GLN A 10 -4.24 -66.63 -3.00
C GLN A 10 -5.26 -65.53 -3.33
N PHE A 11 -6.45 -65.62 -2.72
CA PHE A 11 -7.47 -64.57 -2.85
C PHE A 11 -7.37 -63.43 -1.86
N LEU A 12 -6.49 -63.53 -0.85
CA LEU A 12 -6.30 -62.50 0.20
C LEU A 12 -5.13 -61.55 -0.03
N SER A 13 -4.38 -61.70 -1.13
CA SER A 13 -3.20 -60.86 -1.43
C SER A 13 -3.44 -59.77 -2.51
N LEU A 14 -4.70 -59.56 -3.00
CA LEU A 14 -4.98 -58.52 -3.97
C LEU A 14 -6.00 -57.46 -3.51
N ALA A 15 -6.17 -57.29 -2.20
CA ALA A 15 -6.95 -56.21 -1.61
C ALA A 15 -6.05 -55.25 -0.79
N ALA A 16 -4.83 -54.99 -1.26
CA ALA A 16 -4.13 -53.78 -0.88
C ALA A 16 -4.77 -52.60 -1.67
N ALA A 17 -5.94 -52.17 -1.20
CA ALA A 17 -6.53 -50.94 -1.66
C ALA A 17 -5.56 -49.79 -1.39
N SER A 18 -5.00 -49.25 -2.45
CA SER A 18 -4.33 -47.97 -2.44
C SER A 18 -5.33 -46.92 -1.94
N ALA A 19 -5.33 -46.64 -0.65
CA ALA A 19 -5.95 -45.45 -0.11
C ALA A 19 -5.14 -44.26 -0.66
N ALA A 20 -5.44 -43.84 -1.87
CA ALA A 20 -5.07 -42.55 -2.35
C ALA A 20 -5.76 -41.54 -1.42
N ALA A 21 -5.02 -41.04 -0.42
CA ALA A 21 -5.46 -39.91 0.36
C ALA A 21 -5.63 -38.76 -0.63
N THR A 22 -6.86 -38.54 -1.05
CA THR A 22 -7.22 -37.29 -1.70
C THR A 22 -7.01 -36.21 -0.66
N VAL A 23 -5.86 -35.52 -0.74
CA VAL A 23 -5.62 -34.29 -0.01
C VAL A 23 -6.63 -33.31 -0.63
N LEU A 24 -7.78 -33.18 0.01
CA LEU A 24 -8.70 -32.10 -0.29
C LEU A 24 -7.94 -30.81 -0.08
N PRO A 25 -7.98 -29.86 -1.03
CA PRO A 25 -7.36 -28.56 -0.80
C PRO A 25 -7.98 -28.00 0.49
N ALA A 26 -7.12 -27.70 1.47
CA ALA A 26 -7.56 -27.03 2.67
C ALA A 26 -8.12 -25.67 2.23
N PHE A 27 -9.44 -25.54 2.23
CA PHE A 27 -10.07 -24.23 2.08
C PHE A 27 -9.56 -23.39 3.25
N ALA A 28 -8.87 -22.29 2.95
CA ALA A 28 -8.52 -21.33 3.98
C ALA A 28 -9.80 -20.94 4.72
N ALA A 29 -9.77 -20.99 6.05
CA ALA A 29 -10.90 -20.51 6.84
C ALA A 29 -11.20 -19.07 6.43
N PRO A 30 -12.47 -18.68 6.29
CA PRO A 30 -12.81 -17.31 5.92
C PRO A 30 -12.13 -16.35 6.89
N ALA A 31 -11.47 -15.32 6.35
CA ALA A 31 -10.82 -14.29 7.16
C ALA A 31 -11.83 -13.72 8.17
N ALA A 32 -11.39 -13.53 9.41
CA ALA A 32 -12.22 -12.92 10.44
C ALA A 32 -12.58 -11.49 9.99
N SER A 33 -13.80 -11.03 10.30
CA SER A 33 -14.21 -9.67 9.98
C SER A 33 -13.41 -8.66 10.81
N PHE A 34 -12.92 -7.60 10.18
CA PHE A 34 -12.21 -6.50 10.83
C PHE A 34 -12.22 -5.24 9.96
N GLU A 35 -11.90 -4.11 10.57
CA GLU A 35 -11.63 -2.85 9.86
C GLU A 35 -10.18 -2.43 10.06
N PHE A 36 -9.63 -1.78 9.07
CA PHE A 36 -8.36 -1.06 9.17
C PHE A 36 -8.45 0.27 8.42
N LEU A 37 -7.54 1.18 8.72
CA LEU A 37 -7.51 2.51 8.12
C LEU A 37 -6.46 2.56 7.02
N TYR A 38 -6.78 3.22 5.93
CA TYR A 38 -5.81 3.63 4.91
C TYR A 38 -5.72 5.15 4.91
N ILE A 39 -4.65 5.66 5.49
CA ILE A 39 -4.34 7.08 5.67
C ILE A 39 -3.17 7.37 4.73
N THR A 40 -3.25 8.40 3.89
CA THR A 40 -2.21 8.69 2.90
C THR A 40 -2.08 10.17 2.64
N ASP A 41 -0.94 10.58 2.12
CA ASP A 41 -0.71 11.95 1.65
C ASP A 41 -1.00 12.99 2.76
N CYS A 42 -0.36 12.80 3.92
CA CYS A 42 -0.48 13.75 5.03
C CYS A 42 0.23 15.07 4.72
N HIS A 43 1.35 15.03 4.00
CA HIS A 43 2.13 16.21 3.65
C HIS A 43 2.25 17.20 4.83
N ILE A 44 2.61 16.64 6.02
CA ILE A 44 2.64 17.42 7.24
C ILE A 44 3.74 18.47 7.20
N GLN A 45 3.41 19.65 7.67
CA GLN A 45 4.34 20.77 7.84
C GLN A 45 3.79 21.75 8.88
N PRO A 46 4.63 22.68 9.42
CA PRO A 46 4.13 23.72 10.32
C PRO A 46 3.25 24.77 9.63
N GLU A 47 3.45 24.95 8.31
CA GLU A 47 2.73 25.92 7.49
C GLU A 47 1.31 25.41 7.12
N LEU A 48 0.44 26.35 6.69
CA LEU A 48 -0.92 26.07 6.21
C LEU A 48 -1.84 25.35 7.21
N ASP A 49 -1.51 25.43 8.50
CA ASP A 49 -2.21 24.72 9.58
C ASP A 49 -2.21 23.18 9.39
N ALA A 50 -1.23 22.67 8.65
CA ALA A 50 -1.16 21.28 8.23
C ALA A 50 -0.99 20.31 9.42
N ALA A 51 -0.24 20.71 10.44
CA ALA A 51 -0.08 19.90 11.64
C ALA A 51 -1.41 19.72 12.39
N HIS A 52 -2.21 20.77 12.52
CA HIS A 52 -3.55 20.69 13.08
C HIS A 52 -4.51 19.88 12.21
N GLY A 53 -4.47 20.06 10.89
CA GLY A 53 -5.31 19.27 9.97
C GLY A 53 -4.98 17.77 10.04
N THR A 54 -3.69 17.42 10.12
CA THR A 54 -3.27 16.02 10.32
C THR A 54 -3.75 15.48 11.68
N ASP A 55 -3.61 16.25 12.76
CA ASP A 55 -4.10 15.87 14.08
C ASP A 55 -5.63 15.64 14.07
N MET A 56 -6.41 16.51 13.41
CA MET A 56 -7.84 16.31 13.24
C MET A 56 -8.15 14.98 12.54
N ALA A 57 -7.42 14.65 11.48
CA ALA A 57 -7.60 13.40 10.77
C ALA A 57 -7.26 12.18 11.65
N MET A 58 -6.15 12.23 12.40
CA MET A 58 -5.74 11.14 13.30
C MET A 58 -6.75 10.94 14.45
N ARG A 59 -7.28 12.02 15.03
CA ARG A 59 -8.33 11.94 16.06
C ARG A 59 -9.63 11.39 15.51
N ARG A 60 -10.05 11.84 14.34
CA ARG A 60 -11.24 11.30 13.67
C ARG A 60 -11.05 9.81 13.34
N ALA A 61 -9.89 9.42 12.88
CA ALA A 61 -9.51 8.05 12.58
C ALA A 61 -9.53 7.15 13.84
N ARG A 62 -9.07 7.66 14.98
CA ARG A 62 -9.07 6.98 16.28
C ARG A 62 -10.48 6.65 16.77
N GLU A 63 -11.50 7.45 16.44
CA GLU A 63 -12.91 7.18 16.78
C GLU A 63 -13.46 5.92 16.08
N ILE A 64 -12.78 5.49 15.01
CA ILE A 64 -13.10 4.26 14.29
C ILE A 64 -12.32 3.13 14.97
N HIS A 65 -13.03 2.16 15.52
CA HIS A 65 -12.41 1.03 16.23
C HIS A 65 -11.76 0.05 15.26
N ALA A 66 -10.75 0.53 14.51
CA ALA A 66 -9.98 -0.25 13.57
C ALA A 66 -8.88 -1.06 14.28
N ASP A 67 -8.47 -2.17 13.69
CA ASP A 67 -7.43 -3.03 14.26
C ASP A 67 -6.03 -2.41 14.14
N PHE A 68 -5.77 -1.70 13.03
CA PHE A 68 -4.50 -1.03 12.71
C PHE A 68 -4.72 0.01 11.59
N ALA A 69 -3.66 0.71 11.21
CA ALA A 69 -3.64 1.59 10.05
C ALA A 69 -2.50 1.22 9.09
N ILE A 70 -2.72 1.51 7.80
CA ILE A 70 -1.65 1.60 6.79
C ILE A 70 -1.53 3.07 6.41
N GLN A 71 -0.33 3.62 6.58
CA GLN A 71 0.02 4.92 6.01
C GLN A 71 0.54 4.70 4.59
N GLY A 72 -0.17 5.27 3.62
CA GLY A 72 -0.02 5.01 2.18
C GLY A 72 1.06 5.82 1.47
N GLY A 73 1.93 6.53 2.21
CA GLY A 73 3.02 7.36 1.66
C GLY A 73 2.78 8.86 1.79
N ASP A 74 3.83 9.62 1.51
CA ASP A 74 3.86 11.08 1.63
C ASP A 74 3.46 11.57 3.03
N HIS A 75 4.25 11.12 4.01
CA HIS A 75 4.13 11.50 5.42
C HIS A 75 4.38 12.98 5.61
N VAL A 76 5.47 13.47 5.01
CA VAL A 76 5.98 14.82 5.13
C VAL A 76 5.69 15.66 3.89
N PHE A 77 5.64 16.97 4.08
CA PHE A 77 5.37 17.88 2.95
C PHE A 77 6.42 17.76 1.84
N ASP A 78 7.69 17.75 2.21
CA ASP A 78 8.79 17.59 1.26
C ASP A 78 10.09 17.22 1.99
N ALA A 79 10.66 16.07 1.63
CA ALA A 79 12.04 15.72 1.95
C ALA A 79 12.96 15.77 0.71
N LEU A 80 12.41 15.87 -0.50
CA LEU A 80 13.13 15.81 -1.77
C LEU A 80 14.11 16.97 -1.94
N ALA A 81 13.63 18.21 -1.65
CA ALA A 81 14.27 19.46 -2.03
C ALA A 81 14.78 20.29 -0.83
N VAL A 82 14.70 19.77 0.40
CA VAL A 82 15.02 20.51 1.61
C VAL A 82 16.27 19.99 2.31
N PRO A 83 16.96 20.81 3.12
CA PRO A 83 18.09 20.36 3.92
C PRO A 83 17.69 19.31 4.97
N ALA A 84 18.65 18.49 5.41
CA ALA A 84 18.45 17.41 6.38
C ALA A 84 17.75 17.86 7.68
N SER A 85 18.08 19.05 8.18
CA SER A 85 17.44 19.61 9.37
C SER A 85 15.95 19.85 9.19
N ARG A 86 15.54 20.36 8.02
CA ARG A 86 14.12 20.57 7.70
C ARG A 86 13.41 19.23 7.52
N ALA A 87 13.96 18.33 6.72
CA ALA A 87 13.38 17.00 6.52
C ALA A 87 13.20 16.27 7.85
N SER A 88 14.23 16.23 8.71
CA SER A 88 14.14 15.62 10.03
C SER A 88 13.05 16.25 10.89
N SER A 89 12.93 17.58 10.90
CA SER A 89 11.90 18.26 11.69
C SER A 89 10.47 17.93 11.21
N LEU A 90 10.27 17.72 9.91
CA LEU A 90 8.99 17.31 9.36
C LEU A 90 8.64 15.87 9.76
N TYR A 91 9.61 14.96 9.70
CA TYR A 91 9.43 13.59 10.16
C TYR A 91 9.14 13.50 11.66
N ASP A 92 9.84 14.30 12.47
CA ASP A 92 9.61 14.35 13.91
C ASP A 92 8.21 14.90 14.24
N LEU A 93 7.74 15.91 13.46
CA LEU A 93 6.39 16.43 13.55
C LEU A 93 5.35 15.35 13.18
N TYR A 94 5.58 14.61 12.10
CA TYR A 94 4.70 13.51 11.70
C TYR A 94 4.63 12.42 12.78
N ALA A 95 5.78 11.92 13.21
CA ALA A 95 5.86 10.86 14.21
C ALA A 95 5.17 11.25 15.53
N LYS A 96 5.27 12.53 15.93
CA LYS A 96 4.55 13.05 17.09
C LYS A 96 3.04 13.05 16.87
N THR A 97 2.57 13.53 15.72
CA THR A 97 1.14 13.63 15.41
C THR A 97 0.49 12.25 15.23
N GLU A 98 1.21 11.29 14.65
CA GLU A 98 0.75 9.91 14.49
C GLU A 98 0.40 9.23 15.82
N GLN A 99 1.07 9.59 16.92
CA GLN A 99 0.79 9.03 18.25
C GLN A 99 -0.65 9.24 18.69
N ASP A 100 -1.31 10.30 18.21
CA ASP A 100 -2.72 10.58 18.52
C ASP A 100 -3.68 9.58 17.88
N LEU A 101 -3.25 8.85 16.86
CA LEU A 101 -4.02 7.75 16.28
C LEU A 101 -4.21 6.58 17.26
N GLY A 102 -3.18 6.28 18.07
CA GLY A 102 -3.25 5.23 19.10
C GLY A 102 -3.37 3.81 18.56
N LEU A 103 -3.05 3.58 17.30
CA LEU A 103 -3.04 2.28 16.61
C LEU A 103 -1.63 1.92 16.16
N LYS A 104 -1.41 0.62 15.89
CA LYS A 104 -0.24 0.21 15.13
C LYS A 104 -0.36 0.73 13.70
N VAL A 105 0.70 1.34 13.18
CA VAL A 105 0.76 1.82 11.80
C VAL A 105 1.77 1.02 11.00
N HIS A 106 1.39 0.63 9.80
CA HIS A 106 2.26 0.06 8.78
C HIS A 106 2.53 1.12 7.72
N HIS A 107 3.80 1.40 7.42
CA HIS A 107 4.18 2.52 6.58
C HIS A 107 4.56 2.09 5.17
N THR A 108 3.98 2.77 4.17
CA THR A 108 4.40 2.73 2.76
C THR A 108 5.18 4.00 2.47
N ILE A 109 6.30 3.93 1.79
CA ILE A 109 7.06 5.12 1.40
C ILE A 109 6.38 5.83 0.23
N GLY A 110 6.29 7.18 0.29
CA GLY A 110 5.89 8.04 -0.81
C GLY A 110 7.08 8.78 -1.44
N ASN A 111 6.83 9.51 -2.52
CA ASN A 111 7.90 10.23 -3.18
C ASN A 111 8.39 11.44 -2.38
N HIS A 112 7.52 12.11 -1.63
CA HIS A 112 7.91 13.22 -0.75
C HIS A 112 8.68 12.76 0.50
N ASP A 113 8.71 11.45 0.76
CA ASP A 113 9.48 10.87 1.85
C ASP A 113 10.94 10.55 1.46
N VAL A 114 11.31 10.70 0.19
CA VAL A 114 12.67 10.41 -0.29
C VAL A 114 13.57 11.62 -0.06
N PHE A 115 14.56 11.47 0.84
CA PHE A 115 15.37 12.60 1.26
C PHE A 115 16.45 12.99 0.26
N GLY A 116 16.51 14.28 -0.05
CA GLY A 116 17.71 14.95 -0.58
C GLY A 116 18.00 14.69 -2.05
N ILE A 117 17.12 14.00 -2.80
CA ILE A 117 17.43 13.60 -4.19
C ILE A 117 17.39 14.79 -5.16
N TYR A 118 16.63 15.84 -4.86
CA TYR A 118 16.63 17.03 -5.70
C TYR A 118 17.82 17.94 -5.42
N PRO A 119 18.46 18.52 -6.45
CA PRO A 119 19.63 19.41 -6.26
C PRO A 119 19.40 20.56 -5.30
N ALA A 120 18.15 21.05 -5.20
CA ALA A 120 17.78 22.14 -4.30
C ALA A 120 17.98 21.80 -2.80
N SER A 121 18.04 20.52 -2.43
CA SER A 121 18.32 20.09 -1.06
C SER A 121 19.73 20.44 -0.60
N GLY A 122 20.67 20.59 -1.55
CA GLY A 122 22.10 20.72 -1.28
C GLY A 122 22.75 19.44 -0.72
N THR A 123 22.05 18.31 -0.71
CA THR A 123 22.49 17.04 -0.12
C THR A 123 23.27 16.22 -1.16
N PRO A 124 24.53 15.84 -0.88
CA PRO A 124 25.25 14.97 -1.79
C PRO A 124 24.73 13.52 -1.70
N PRO A 125 24.80 12.72 -2.79
CA PRO A 125 24.39 11.30 -2.78
C PRO A 125 25.17 10.42 -1.79
N THR A 126 26.32 10.92 -1.29
CA THR A 126 27.14 10.24 -0.26
C THR A 126 26.66 10.52 1.17
N ASP A 127 25.66 11.38 1.36
CA ASP A 127 25.08 11.62 2.67
C ASP A 127 24.47 10.33 3.23
N PRO A 128 24.74 9.96 4.50
CA PRO A 128 24.23 8.71 5.08
C PRO A 128 22.71 8.62 5.16
N LEU A 129 21.99 9.74 5.06
CA LEU A 129 20.53 9.78 5.08
C LEU A 129 19.90 9.91 3.68
N TYR A 130 20.73 10.05 2.64
CA TYR A 130 20.26 10.27 1.27
C TYR A 130 19.29 9.19 0.77
N GLY A 131 18.35 9.60 -0.05
CA GLY A 131 17.36 8.71 -0.65
C GLY A 131 16.35 8.19 0.37
N LYS A 132 16.14 6.88 0.39
CA LYS A 132 15.14 6.22 1.23
C LYS A 132 15.62 5.95 2.66
N LYS A 133 16.89 6.24 2.96
CA LYS A 133 17.51 5.88 4.23
C LYS A 133 16.90 6.65 5.42
N MET A 134 16.60 7.95 5.24
CA MET A 134 15.97 8.76 6.28
C MET A 134 14.59 8.21 6.69
N PHE A 135 13.81 7.75 5.73
CA PHE A 135 12.54 7.06 5.96
C PHE A 135 12.75 5.72 6.67
N ALA A 136 13.64 4.88 6.14
CA ALA A 136 13.87 3.53 6.66
C ALA A 136 14.38 3.51 8.11
N ASP A 137 15.16 4.50 8.51
CA ASP A 137 15.64 4.64 9.90
C ASP A 137 14.51 4.98 10.89
N ARG A 138 13.40 5.55 10.42
CA ARG A 138 12.28 5.96 11.26
C ARG A 138 11.15 4.91 11.28
N PHE A 139 10.82 4.35 10.12
CA PHE A 139 9.63 3.52 9.93
C PHE A 139 9.93 2.08 9.53
N GLY A 140 11.19 1.74 9.28
CA GLY A 140 11.60 0.40 8.88
C GLY A 140 11.71 0.21 7.37
N PRO A 141 11.68 -1.04 6.88
CA PRO A 141 11.91 -1.35 5.47
C PRO A 141 10.86 -0.70 4.57
N THR A 142 11.26 -0.30 3.35
CA THR A 142 10.38 0.36 2.39
C THR A 142 9.43 -0.61 1.67
N TRP A 143 9.73 -1.90 1.69
CA TRP A 143 8.87 -2.97 1.19
C TRP A 143 8.96 -4.20 2.09
N TYR A 144 7.81 -4.83 2.38
CA TYR A 144 7.67 -5.99 3.29
C TYR A 144 6.26 -6.58 3.18
N SER A 145 6.02 -7.69 3.88
CA SER A 145 4.68 -8.26 4.06
C SER A 145 4.41 -8.58 5.53
N PHE A 146 3.13 -8.68 5.86
CA PHE A 146 2.66 -9.11 7.18
C PHE A 146 1.28 -9.77 7.06
N ASP A 147 0.91 -10.56 8.06
CA ASP A 147 -0.38 -11.23 8.11
C ASP A 147 -1.25 -10.66 9.23
N HIS A 148 -2.55 -10.52 8.95
CA HIS A 148 -3.53 -10.14 9.95
C HIS A 148 -4.86 -10.86 9.71
N LYS A 149 -5.34 -11.59 10.72
CA LYS A 149 -6.63 -12.30 10.71
C LYS A 149 -6.91 -13.10 9.43
N GLY A 150 -5.89 -13.77 8.89
CA GLY A 150 -5.98 -14.60 7.70
C GLY A 150 -5.93 -13.87 6.36
N VAL A 151 -5.62 -12.58 6.37
CA VAL A 151 -5.31 -11.78 5.17
C VAL A 151 -3.83 -11.50 5.12
N HIS A 152 -3.22 -11.69 3.96
CA HIS A 152 -1.83 -11.36 3.68
C HIS A 152 -1.73 -9.94 3.13
N PHE A 153 -0.92 -9.10 3.78
CA PHE A 153 -0.70 -7.70 3.41
C PHE A 153 0.70 -7.54 2.83
N ILE A 154 0.78 -6.88 1.69
CA ILE A 154 2.04 -6.59 0.99
C ILE A 154 2.19 -5.08 0.89
N VAL A 155 3.29 -4.53 1.36
CA VAL A 155 3.66 -3.13 1.21
C VAL A 155 4.77 -3.04 0.17
N LEU A 156 4.54 -2.25 -0.88
CA LEU A 156 5.46 -2.05 -1.99
C LEU A 156 6.04 -0.63 -2.00
N ASP A 157 7.31 -0.54 -2.28
CA ASP A 157 8.00 0.70 -2.59
C ASP A 157 7.87 0.98 -4.10
N SER A 158 7.13 2.00 -4.43
CA SER A 158 6.85 2.41 -5.81
C SER A 158 7.78 3.50 -6.34
N ILE A 159 8.81 3.88 -5.57
CA ILE A 159 9.64 5.03 -5.87
C ILE A 159 11.01 4.57 -6.39
N GLY A 160 11.22 4.66 -7.69
CA GLY A 160 12.54 4.50 -8.29
C GLY A 160 13.32 5.80 -8.27
N ILE A 161 14.52 5.82 -7.71
CA ILE A 161 15.43 6.98 -7.81
C ILE A 161 16.19 6.89 -9.13
N THR A 162 16.23 7.99 -9.88
CA THR A 162 16.88 8.07 -11.19
C THR A 162 18.27 8.70 -11.11
N ALA A 163 19.11 8.42 -12.11
CA ALA A 163 20.49 8.94 -12.14
C ALA A 163 20.57 10.48 -12.32
N ASP A 164 19.50 11.09 -12.81
CA ASP A 164 19.35 12.54 -12.97
C ASP A 164 18.75 13.22 -11.73
N HIS A 165 18.86 12.59 -10.56
CA HIS A 165 18.42 13.13 -9.27
C HIS A 165 16.91 13.46 -9.24
N ASN A 166 16.10 12.55 -9.76
CA ASN A 166 14.66 12.62 -9.76
C ASN A 166 14.07 11.29 -9.28
N TYR A 167 12.75 11.16 -9.24
CA TYR A 167 12.09 9.89 -9.04
C TYR A 167 11.20 9.53 -10.24
N GLU A 168 10.92 8.25 -10.35
CA GLU A 168 9.93 7.72 -11.28
C GLU A 168 9.11 6.62 -10.58
N ALA A 169 7.90 6.38 -11.05
CA ALA A 169 7.09 5.26 -10.59
C ALA A 169 7.68 3.94 -11.09
N ARG A 170 8.35 3.20 -10.21
CA ARG A 170 9.03 1.94 -10.53
C ARG A 170 9.12 1.03 -9.31
N ILE A 171 8.94 -0.26 -9.53
CA ILE A 171 9.30 -1.30 -8.57
C ILE A 171 10.62 -1.91 -9.02
N ASP A 172 11.65 -1.82 -8.19
CA ASP A 172 12.99 -2.30 -8.54
C ASP A 172 13.02 -3.84 -8.70
N ALA A 173 13.99 -4.34 -9.48
CA ALA A 173 14.01 -5.75 -9.91
C ALA A 173 14.13 -6.74 -8.75
N ASP A 174 14.89 -6.41 -7.72
CA ASP A 174 15.02 -7.22 -6.50
C ASP A 174 13.72 -7.28 -5.70
N GLN A 175 12.97 -6.17 -5.66
CA GLN A 175 11.64 -6.15 -5.05
C GLN A 175 10.62 -6.97 -5.87
N LEU A 176 10.66 -6.93 -7.21
CA LEU A 176 9.81 -7.80 -8.05
C LEU A 176 10.13 -9.28 -7.82
N ALA A 177 11.41 -9.63 -7.70
CA ALA A 177 11.82 -11.00 -7.38
C ALA A 177 11.35 -11.44 -5.99
N TRP A 178 11.46 -10.55 -5.00
CA TRP A 178 10.92 -10.80 -3.66
C TRP A 178 9.40 -10.96 -3.68
N LEU A 179 8.68 -10.08 -4.37
CA LEU A 179 7.22 -10.13 -4.50
C LEU A 179 6.76 -11.46 -5.09
N ALA A 180 7.42 -11.93 -6.16
CA ALA A 180 7.14 -13.23 -6.75
C ALA A 180 7.37 -14.37 -5.76
N ALA A 181 8.46 -14.33 -5.00
CA ALA A 181 8.77 -15.34 -3.98
C ALA A 181 7.83 -15.30 -2.78
N ASP A 182 7.33 -14.13 -2.41
CA ASP A 182 6.38 -13.96 -1.31
C ASP A 182 4.99 -14.46 -1.69
N LEU A 183 4.50 -14.08 -2.87
CA LEU A 183 3.24 -14.57 -3.44
C LEU A 183 3.24 -16.09 -3.62
N ALA A 184 4.36 -16.70 -4.02
CA ALA A 184 4.49 -18.14 -4.19
C ALA A 184 4.32 -18.95 -2.88
N LYS A 185 4.47 -18.33 -1.72
CA LYS A 185 4.21 -18.93 -0.42
C LYS A 185 2.73 -18.95 -0.05
N GLN A 186 1.93 -18.13 -0.74
CA GLN A 186 0.50 -18.02 -0.43
C GLN A 186 -0.27 -19.19 -1.06
N SER A 187 -1.19 -19.77 -0.31
CA SER A 187 -2.09 -20.80 -0.85
C SER A 187 -3.07 -20.18 -1.85
N ALA A 188 -3.50 -20.99 -2.81
CA ALA A 188 -4.53 -20.56 -3.77
C ALA A 188 -5.79 -20.13 -2.99
N GLY A 189 -6.27 -18.91 -3.25
CA GLY A 189 -7.43 -18.35 -2.59
C GLY A 189 -7.14 -17.61 -1.28
N SER A 190 -5.90 -17.60 -0.75
CA SER A 190 -5.53 -16.71 0.36
C SER A 190 -5.81 -15.26 0.01
N PRO A 191 -6.58 -14.53 0.82
CA PRO A 191 -6.89 -13.13 0.53
C PRO A 191 -5.63 -12.27 0.70
N ILE A 192 -5.35 -11.43 -0.31
CA ILE A 192 -4.18 -10.56 -0.35
C ILE A 192 -4.62 -9.12 -0.51
N ILE A 193 -3.99 -8.20 0.21
CA ILE A 193 -4.13 -6.75 0.03
C ILE A 193 -2.74 -6.16 -0.20
N VAL A 194 -2.64 -5.33 -1.22
CA VAL A 194 -1.38 -4.66 -1.57
C VAL A 194 -1.50 -3.18 -1.26
N SER A 195 -0.48 -2.58 -0.66
CA SER A 195 -0.32 -1.13 -0.49
C SER A 195 0.85 -0.65 -1.34
N THR A 196 0.63 0.41 -2.10
CA THR A 196 1.67 1.13 -2.86
C THR A 196 1.33 2.61 -2.88
N HIS A 197 2.33 3.49 -2.94
CA HIS A 197 2.03 4.92 -2.95
C HIS A 197 1.59 5.40 -4.33
N ILE A 198 2.48 5.36 -5.33
CA ILE A 198 2.12 5.77 -6.69
C ILE A 198 1.18 4.73 -7.30
N PRO A 199 0.07 5.14 -7.95
CA PRO A 199 -0.90 4.21 -8.50
C PRO A 199 -0.33 3.29 -9.57
N LEU A 200 -0.54 1.97 -9.41
CA LEU A 200 -0.30 0.98 -10.47
C LEU A 200 -1.34 1.13 -11.60
N VAL A 201 -2.57 1.44 -11.24
CA VAL A 201 -3.68 1.67 -12.18
C VAL A 201 -4.47 2.88 -11.71
N THR A 202 -4.69 3.84 -12.60
CA THR A 202 -5.49 5.05 -12.36
C THR A 202 -6.13 5.54 -13.66
N ALA A 203 -7.31 6.13 -13.58
CA ALA A 203 -7.96 6.85 -14.66
C ALA A 203 -7.58 8.34 -14.70
N LEU A 204 -6.77 8.82 -13.75
CA LEU A 204 -6.44 10.26 -13.60
C LEU A 204 -5.98 10.89 -14.93
N SER A 205 -5.13 10.18 -15.69
CA SER A 205 -4.64 10.66 -16.99
C SER A 205 -5.73 10.85 -18.04
N SER A 206 -6.89 10.24 -17.85
CA SER A 206 -8.03 10.34 -18.79
C SER A 206 -8.85 11.61 -18.62
N TYR A 207 -8.75 12.27 -17.47
CA TYR A 207 -9.54 13.48 -17.15
C TYR A 207 -8.69 14.68 -16.66
N THR A 208 -7.36 14.53 -16.70
CA THR A 208 -6.43 15.62 -16.41
C THR A 208 -5.48 15.87 -17.57
N VAL A 209 -5.08 17.14 -17.74
CA VAL A 209 -3.99 17.48 -18.66
C VAL A 209 -2.68 17.08 -17.99
N GLN A 210 -2.03 16.06 -18.53
CA GLN A 210 -0.73 15.64 -18.02
C GLN A 210 0.36 16.61 -18.51
N PRO A 211 1.27 17.04 -17.64
CA PRO A 211 2.45 17.79 -18.07
C PRO A 211 3.30 16.92 -19.03
N PRO A 212 4.01 17.53 -20.00
CA PRO A 212 4.77 16.82 -21.03
C PRO A 212 5.79 15.78 -20.48
N ASN A 213 6.18 15.89 -19.22
CA ASN A 213 7.15 15.05 -18.53
C ASN A 213 6.54 14.23 -17.37
N ALA A 214 5.27 13.92 -17.44
CA ALA A 214 4.52 13.22 -16.37
C ALA A 214 4.98 11.75 -16.16
N LYS A 215 6.28 11.52 -15.98
CA LYS A 215 6.82 10.21 -15.57
C LYS A 215 6.33 9.76 -14.20
N ASN A 216 5.75 10.67 -13.42
CA ASN A 216 5.39 10.45 -12.02
C ASN A 216 4.00 9.85 -11.83
N TYR A 217 3.16 9.81 -12.87
CA TYR A 217 1.81 9.25 -12.80
C TYR A 217 1.66 7.91 -13.54
N GLY A 218 2.71 7.45 -14.20
CA GLY A 218 2.71 6.19 -14.93
C GLY A 218 3.91 5.34 -14.54
N PHE A 219 3.66 4.11 -14.18
CA PHE A 219 4.72 3.16 -13.88
C PHE A 219 5.52 2.79 -15.12
N VAL A 220 6.84 2.82 -15.04
CA VAL A 220 7.73 2.34 -16.12
C VAL A 220 7.67 0.82 -16.27
N ASN A 221 7.34 0.09 -15.20
CA ASN A 221 7.27 -1.37 -15.18
C ASN A 221 6.03 -1.93 -14.46
N GLY A 222 4.95 -1.14 -14.31
CA GLY A 222 3.70 -1.55 -13.67
C GLY A 222 3.13 -2.87 -14.18
N PRO A 223 3.09 -3.14 -15.51
CA PRO A 223 2.63 -4.41 -16.03
C PRO A 223 3.35 -5.64 -15.46
N ALA A 224 4.63 -5.53 -15.11
CA ALA A 224 5.38 -6.63 -14.50
C ALA A 224 4.87 -6.97 -13.09
N ALA A 225 4.56 -5.96 -12.27
CA ALA A 225 3.98 -6.17 -10.94
C ALA A 225 2.55 -6.70 -11.03
N ILE A 226 1.72 -6.12 -11.91
CA ILE A 226 0.32 -6.55 -12.12
C ILE A 226 0.25 -8.02 -12.56
N LYS A 227 1.18 -8.44 -13.42
CA LYS A 227 1.26 -9.83 -13.89
C LYS A 227 1.54 -10.82 -12.74
N LEU A 228 2.28 -10.41 -11.72
CA LEU A 228 2.53 -11.26 -10.55
C LEU A 228 1.27 -11.51 -9.71
N PHE A 229 0.25 -10.67 -9.83
CA PHE A 229 -1.03 -10.86 -9.14
C PHE A 229 -1.94 -11.90 -9.82
N GLU A 230 -1.65 -12.28 -11.06
CA GLU A 230 -2.44 -13.26 -11.80
C GLU A 230 -2.44 -14.63 -11.08
N GLY A 231 -3.64 -15.19 -10.90
CA GLY A 231 -3.82 -16.46 -10.19
C GLY A 231 -3.86 -16.37 -8.67
N HIS A 232 -3.65 -15.17 -8.09
CA HIS A 232 -3.79 -14.90 -6.67
C HIS A 232 -5.11 -14.19 -6.34
N ASN A 233 -5.61 -14.36 -5.12
CA ASN A 233 -6.82 -13.72 -4.64
C ASN A 233 -6.51 -12.31 -4.07
N VAL A 234 -6.16 -11.37 -4.96
CA VAL A 234 -5.91 -9.98 -4.56
C VAL A 234 -7.25 -9.26 -4.39
N LEU A 235 -7.61 -8.96 -3.13
CA LEU A 235 -8.86 -8.27 -2.79
C LEU A 235 -8.84 -6.80 -3.19
N ALA A 236 -7.70 -6.14 -3.07
CA ALA A 236 -7.48 -4.77 -3.53
C ALA A 236 -5.99 -4.41 -3.59
N VAL A 237 -5.68 -3.42 -4.42
CA VAL A 237 -4.44 -2.61 -4.35
C VAL A 237 -4.84 -1.23 -3.86
N LEU A 238 -4.33 -0.83 -2.69
CA LEU A 238 -4.56 0.48 -2.07
C LEU A 238 -3.44 1.44 -2.50
N GLN A 239 -3.79 2.65 -2.90
CA GLN A 239 -2.93 3.62 -3.56
C GLN A 239 -3.16 5.04 -3.01
N GLY A 240 -2.17 5.93 -3.15
CA GLY A 240 -2.22 7.35 -2.80
C GLY A 240 -1.82 8.28 -3.94
N HIS A 241 -1.00 9.30 -3.64
CA HIS A 241 -0.27 10.16 -4.57
C HIS A 241 -1.12 11.15 -5.38
N THR A 242 -2.26 10.74 -5.90
CA THR A 242 -3.09 11.63 -6.76
C THR A 242 -4.00 12.54 -5.98
N HIS A 243 -4.19 12.26 -4.68
CA HIS A 243 -5.10 12.97 -3.76
C HIS A 243 -6.58 12.88 -4.17
N VAL A 244 -6.92 11.98 -5.08
CA VAL A 244 -8.29 11.80 -5.59
C VAL A 244 -8.82 10.46 -5.11
N ASN A 245 -10.04 10.46 -4.55
CA ASN A 245 -10.70 9.21 -4.18
C ASN A 245 -11.24 8.53 -5.44
N GLU A 246 -10.56 7.47 -5.88
CA GLU A 246 -10.82 6.78 -7.14
C GLU A 246 -10.87 5.26 -6.94
N ARG A 247 -11.70 4.58 -7.73
CA ARG A 247 -11.69 3.12 -7.82
C ARG A 247 -11.70 2.70 -9.29
N VAL A 248 -10.68 1.97 -9.71
CA VAL A 248 -10.59 1.34 -11.02
C VAL A 248 -10.54 -0.17 -10.82
N GLU A 249 -11.24 -0.93 -11.65
CA GLU A 249 -11.15 -2.39 -11.64
C GLU A 249 -10.45 -2.86 -12.91
N TRP A 250 -9.42 -3.69 -12.76
CA TRP A 250 -8.66 -4.24 -13.85
C TRP A 250 -8.37 -5.73 -13.61
N HIS A 251 -8.75 -6.59 -14.54
CA HIS A 251 -8.61 -8.05 -14.44
C HIS A 251 -9.20 -8.63 -13.13
N GLY A 252 -10.31 -8.07 -12.67
CA GLY A 252 -10.98 -8.50 -11.45
C GLY A 252 -10.34 -8.01 -10.15
N VAL A 253 -9.26 -7.24 -10.22
CA VAL A 253 -8.60 -6.62 -9.06
C VAL A 253 -9.04 -5.15 -8.96
N PRO A 254 -9.60 -4.72 -7.81
CA PRO A 254 -9.86 -3.32 -7.54
C PRO A 254 -8.57 -2.59 -7.16
N TYR A 255 -8.28 -1.49 -7.85
CA TYR A 255 -7.25 -0.51 -7.54
C TYR A 255 -7.96 0.69 -6.93
N ILE A 256 -7.68 0.97 -5.67
CA ILE A 256 -8.40 1.97 -4.88
C ILE A 256 -7.40 3.04 -4.46
N THR A 257 -7.49 4.20 -5.08
CA THR A 257 -6.71 5.37 -4.66
C THR A 257 -7.52 6.13 -3.63
N SER A 258 -6.96 6.33 -2.45
CA SER A 258 -7.59 7.15 -1.42
C SER A 258 -7.39 8.63 -1.70
N GLY A 259 -8.36 9.44 -1.34
CA GLY A 259 -8.13 10.87 -1.17
C GLY A 259 -7.08 11.12 -0.07
N ALA A 260 -6.48 12.29 -0.11
CA ALA A 260 -5.41 12.71 0.76
C ALA A 260 -5.89 13.28 2.09
N VAL A 261 -5.13 13.05 3.17
CA VAL A 261 -5.35 13.76 4.44
C VAL A 261 -5.20 15.27 4.24
N CYS A 262 -4.28 15.70 3.38
CA CYS A 262 -4.06 17.11 3.07
C CYS A 262 -5.00 17.68 1.99
N GLY A 263 -5.90 16.88 1.39
CA GLY A 263 -6.69 17.31 0.25
C GLY A 263 -5.82 17.82 -0.90
N ASN A 264 -6.02 19.06 -1.34
CA ASN A 264 -5.16 19.75 -2.28
C ASN A 264 -4.04 20.53 -1.55
N TRP A 265 -3.05 19.80 -0.97
CA TRP A 265 -1.89 20.43 -0.33
C TRP A 265 -2.28 21.41 0.79
N TRP A 266 -3.28 21.10 1.59
CA TRP A 266 -3.84 21.93 2.66
C TRP A 266 -4.55 23.21 2.18
N LYS A 267 -4.88 23.25 0.88
CA LYS A 267 -5.54 24.41 0.23
C LYS A 267 -6.99 24.14 -0.16
N GLY A 268 -7.59 23.08 0.36
CA GLY A 268 -8.96 22.71 0.07
C GLY A 268 -9.08 21.35 -0.63
N THR A 269 -10.17 21.15 -1.34
CA THR A 269 -10.45 19.86 -1.99
C THR A 269 -9.58 19.64 -3.22
N ARG A 270 -9.21 18.39 -3.50
CA ARG A 270 -8.55 18.00 -4.74
C ARG A 270 -9.55 17.41 -5.71
N MET A 271 -9.88 18.12 -6.80
CA MET A 271 -10.84 17.65 -7.82
C MET A 271 -12.16 17.12 -7.21
N GLY A 272 -12.67 17.83 -6.20
CA GLY A 272 -13.88 17.45 -5.48
C GLY A 272 -13.68 16.44 -4.34
N THR A 273 -12.49 15.89 -4.16
CA THR A 273 -12.16 15.03 -3.01
C THR A 273 -11.73 15.91 -1.82
N PRO A 274 -12.46 15.91 -0.70
CA PRO A 274 -12.09 16.66 0.50
C PRO A 274 -10.95 15.98 1.27
N GLU A 275 -10.41 16.69 2.25
CA GLU A 275 -9.44 16.19 3.22
C GLU A 275 -10.02 15.01 4.02
N GLY A 276 -9.31 13.88 4.03
CA GLY A 276 -9.82 12.68 4.69
C GLY A 276 -8.95 11.45 4.50
N PHE A 277 -9.55 10.29 4.75
CA PHE A 277 -8.91 8.99 4.69
C PHE A 277 -9.93 7.88 4.36
N THR A 278 -9.45 6.70 4.02
CA THR A 278 -10.31 5.56 3.69
C THR A 278 -10.36 4.57 4.85
N VAL A 279 -11.56 4.13 5.21
CA VAL A 279 -11.79 2.98 6.09
C VAL A 279 -12.03 1.76 5.22
N VAL A 280 -11.31 0.70 5.50
CA VAL A 280 -11.39 -0.56 4.78
C VAL A 280 -11.99 -1.62 5.70
N THR A 281 -13.05 -2.27 5.25
CA THR A 281 -13.73 -3.34 5.98
C THR A 281 -13.52 -4.66 5.25
N ILE A 282 -13.02 -5.66 5.96
CA ILE A 282 -12.98 -7.04 5.51
C ILE A 282 -14.10 -7.80 6.22
N ALA A 283 -15.00 -8.41 5.44
CA ALA A 283 -16.07 -9.23 5.98
C ALA A 283 -16.45 -10.34 4.98
N ASN A 284 -16.57 -11.57 5.46
CA ASN A 284 -16.96 -12.73 4.63
C ASN A 284 -16.07 -12.89 3.38
N GLY A 285 -14.77 -12.63 3.49
CA GLY A 285 -13.80 -12.71 2.39
C GLY A 285 -13.93 -11.61 1.32
N LYS A 286 -14.69 -10.55 1.60
CA LYS A 286 -14.88 -9.40 0.73
C LYS A 286 -14.32 -8.13 1.34
N LEU A 287 -13.85 -7.24 0.49
CA LEU A 287 -13.37 -5.91 0.86
C LEU A 287 -14.39 -4.86 0.42
N THR A 288 -14.69 -3.94 1.33
CA THR A 288 -15.45 -2.71 1.05
C THR A 288 -14.71 -1.52 1.63
N THR A 289 -14.97 -0.35 1.08
CA THR A 289 -14.34 0.90 1.53
C THR A 289 -15.39 1.99 1.73
N ARG A 290 -15.13 2.89 2.69
CA ARG A 290 -15.83 4.16 2.83
C ARG A 290 -14.81 5.28 3.04
N TYR A 291 -15.07 6.43 2.48
CA TYR A 291 -14.23 7.61 2.67
C TYR A 291 -14.75 8.44 3.83
N GLU A 292 -13.88 8.80 4.77
CA GLU A 292 -14.17 9.62 5.93
C GLU A 292 -13.46 10.95 5.82
N THR A 293 -14.16 12.05 6.04
CA THR A 293 -13.57 13.39 6.02
C THR A 293 -13.06 13.79 7.39
N SER A 294 -11.92 14.47 7.44
CA SER A 294 -11.35 15.00 8.69
C SER A 294 -12.14 16.18 9.26
N GLY A 295 -12.92 16.85 8.42
CA GLY A 295 -13.61 18.10 8.77
C GLY A 295 -12.71 19.33 8.81
N PHE A 296 -11.45 19.21 8.40
CA PHE A 296 -10.52 20.34 8.29
C PHE A 296 -11.07 21.45 7.40
N LYS A 297 -10.78 22.68 7.75
CA LYS A 297 -11.11 23.87 6.96
C LYS A 297 -9.83 24.63 6.66
N THR A 298 -9.47 24.67 5.40
CA THR A 298 -8.27 25.37 4.97
C THR A 298 -8.29 26.85 5.34
N ILE A 299 -7.12 27.36 5.75
CA ILE A 299 -6.90 28.79 6.00
C ILE A 299 -6.40 29.54 4.76
N ALA A 300 -6.07 28.80 3.69
CA ALA A 300 -5.52 29.35 2.43
C ALA A 300 -6.16 28.65 1.23
N PRO A 301 -7.47 28.83 0.97
CA PRO A 301 -8.15 28.12 -0.11
C PRO A 301 -7.53 28.45 -1.48
N ASP A 302 -7.27 27.40 -2.25
CA ASP A 302 -6.94 27.50 -3.66
C ASP A 302 -8.25 27.49 -4.46
N ASN A 303 -8.53 28.54 -5.20
CA ASN A 303 -9.76 28.71 -5.99
C ASN A 303 -9.60 28.20 -7.43
N THR A 304 -8.56 27.39 -7.73
CA THR A 304 -8.29 26.84 -9.06
C THR A 304 -8.93 25.48 -9.29
#